data_b57a35b9dd3eadb00244a84ef7cd1b7c
#
_entry.id   b57a35b9dd3eadb00244a84ef7cd1b7c
#
_cell.length_a   1.000
_cell.length_b   1.000
_cell.length_c   1.000
_cell.angle_alpha   90.00
_cell.angle_beta   90.00
_cell.angle_gamma   90.00
#
_symmetry.space_group_name_H-M   'P 1'
#
loop_
_entity.id
_entity.type
_entity.pdbx_description
1 polymer ?
#
loop_
_entity_poly.entity_id
_entity_poly.type
_entity_poly.pdbx_seq_one_letter_code
_entity_poly.pdbx_strand_id
1 'polypeptide(L)'
;PDAVGVESPGTASSTGVGFKLGWTGQVSEQLTLGAMYSARVRMGKLRAYRNLLANGGEFDIPERYGVGLAWRPTSSLVVAADVMRVNWGDLDSFANALTAPEPGFGWRSQTVSRIGVAWEASPVLTLRTGVSHGQQIVSRENATLDYLAPVTPQDHFTLGATYALNRQTELSLMYARAFGSEVRGSGPSTGVAVDMSQHWVGASVALKW
;
A
#
# COMPACT_ATOMS: atom_id res chain seq x y z
N PRO A 1 -8.26 33.48 -13.30
CA PRO A 1 -8.66 32.16 -13.75
C PRO A 1 -9.60 31.63 -12.72
N ASP A 2 -10.88 31.60 -13.10
CA ASP A 2 -11.96 31.14 -12.23
C ASP A 2 -11.71 29.68 -11.90
N ALA A 3 -11.72 29.35 -10.61
CA ALA A 3 -11.76 27.97 -10.18
C ALA A 3 -13.01 27.36 -10.80
N VAL A 4 -12.84 26.57 -11.83
CA VAL A 4 -13.93 25.77 -12.41
C VAL A 4 -14.45 24.94 -11.24
N GLY A 5 -15.69 25.21 -10.82
CA GLY A 5 -16.29 24.52 -9.69
C GLY A 5 -16.26 23.03 -9.97
N VAL A 6 -15.50 22.30 -9.19
CA VAL A 6 -15.50 20.84 -9.22
C VAL A 6 -16.80 20.41 -8.54
N GLU A 7 -17.87 20.35 -9.32
CA GLU A 7 -19.10 19.72 -8.85
C GLU A 7 -18.83 18.22 -8.71
N SER A 8 -19.12 17.67 -7.52
CA SER A 8 -19.09 16.23 -7.34
C SER A 8 -20.29 15.63 -8.07
N PRO A 9 -20.08 14.88 -9.16
CA PRO A 9 -21.20 14.29 -9.93
C PRO A 9 -21.83 13.08 -9.23
N GLY A 10 -21.45 12.82 -7.96
CA GLY A 10 -21.92 11.68 -7.19
C GLY A 10 -21.08 10.42 -7.38
N THR A 11 -21.68 9.26 -7.15
CA THR A 11 -21.00 7.97 -7.28
C THR A 11 -20.83 7.59 -8.75
N ALA A 12 -19.63 7.24 -9.15
CA ALA A 12 -19.34 6.62 -10.45
C ALA A 12 -18.65 5.27 -10.22
N SER A 13 -18.91 4.32 -11.11
CA SER A 13 -18.30 2.98 -11.07
C SER A 13 -17.57 2.70 -12.36
N SER A 14 -16.52 1.91 -12.25
CA SER A 14 -15.71 1.46 -13.36
C SER A 14 -15.33 -0.01 -13.17
N THR A 15 -15.14 -0.72 -14.26
CA THR A 15 -14.68 -2.12 -14.26
C THR A 15 -13.41 -2.26 -15.08
N GLY A 16 -12.56 -3.19 -14.70
CA GLY A 16 -11.33 -3.50 -15.42
C GLY A 16 -10.96 -4.96 -15.24
N VAL A 17 -10.14 -5.46 -16.15
CA VAL A 17 -9.61 -6.82 -16.09
C VAL A 17 -8.09 -6.76 -16.04
N GLY A 18 -7.51 -7.53 -15.15
CA GLY A 18 -6.07 -7.68 -14.98
C GLY A 18 -5.72 -9.10 -14.59
N PHE A 19 -4.41 -9.39 -14.58
CA PHE A 19 -3.90 -10.66 -14.10
C PHE A 19 -2.81 -10.46 -13.05
N LYS A 20 -2.64 -11.46 -12.23
CA LYS A 20 -1.61 -11.54 -11.22
C LYS A 20 -0.97 -12.91 -11.27
N LEU A 21 0.36 -12.93 -11.25
CA LEU A 21 1.18 -14.14 -11.16
C LEU A 21 1.91 -14.14 -9.83
N GLY A 22 2.02 -15.30 -9.23
CA GLY A 22 2.81 -15.52 -8.02
C GLY A 22 3.56 -16.84 -8.14
N TRP A 23 4.79 -16.83 -7.63
CA TRP A 23 5.61 -18.03 -7.53
C TRP A 23 6.20 -18.10 -6.13
N THR A 24 6.24 -19.31 -5.59
CA THR A 24 6.97 -19.64 -4.37
C THR A 24 7.75 -20.93 -4.58
N GLY A 25 8.99 -20.95 -4.14
CA GLY A 25 9.86 -22.13 -4.25
C GLY A 25 10.65 -22.34 -2.96
N GLN A 26 10.61 -23.57 -2.45
CA GLN A 26 11.44 -23.97 -1.33
C GLN A 26 12.83 -24.33 -1.85
N VAL A 27 13.84 -23.54 -1.46
CA VAL A 27 15.25 -23.72 -1.90
C VAL A 27 15.99 -24.67 -0.98
N SER A 28 15.63 -24.67 0.30
CA SER A 28 16.10 -25.61 1.29
C SER A 28 15.00 -25.87 2.33
N GLU A 29 15.23 -26.77 3.28
CA GLU A 29 14.27 -27.00 4.39
C GLU A 29 13.97 -25.73 5.19
N GLN A 30 14.90 -24.78 5.20
CA GLN A 30 14.81 -23.55 5.98
C GLN A 30 14.49 -22.32 5.15
N LEU A 31 14.66 -22.36 3.80
CA LEU A 31 14.56 -21.17 2.95
C LEU A 31 13.51 -21.34 1.85
N THR A 32 12.54 -20.46 1.84
CA THR A 32 11.57 -20.29 0.76
C THR A 32 11.77 -18.94 0.10
N LEU A 33 11.75 -18.91 -1.23
CA LEU A 33 11.75 -17.68 -2.02
C LEU A 33 10.37 -17.46 -2.63
N GLY A 34 10.04 -16.21 -2.88
CA GLY A 34 8.81 -15.81 -3.53
C GLY A 34 8.99 -14.68 -4.51
N ALA A 35 8.19 -14.66 -5.55
CA ALA A 35 8.08 -13.56 -6.50
C ALA A 35 6.62 -13.32 -6.88
N MET A 36 6.26 -12.06 -7.11
CA MET A 36 4.93 -11.71 -7.57
C MET A 36 5.00 -10.64 -8.65
N TYR A 37 4.08 -10.72 -9.59
CA TYR A 37 3.82 -9.71 -10.60
C TYR A 37 2.31 -9.48 -10.72
N SER A 38 1.88 -8.24 -10.73
CA SER A 38 0.50 -7.83 -10.97
C SER A 38 0.52 -6.78 -12.07
N ALA A 39 -0.04 -7.11 -13.22
CA ALA A 39 -0.11 -6.20 -14.36
C ALA A 39 -0.97 -4.97 -14.01
N ARG A 40 -0.71 -3.84 -14.70
CA ARG A 40 -1.62 -2.69 -14.71
C ARG A 40 -3.01 -3.16 -15.11
N VAL A 41 -4.02 -2.79 -14.32
CA VAL A 41 -5.42 -3.02 -14.70
C VAL A 41 -5.96 -1.75 -15.33
N ARG A 42 -6.24 -1.82 -16.62
CA ARG A 42 -6.91 -0.74 -17.33
C ARG A 42 -8.37 -0.73 -16.96
N MET A 43 -8.79 0.36 -16.33
CA MET A 43 -10.15 0.56 -15.89
C MET A 43 -10.98 1.29 -16.96
N GLY A 44 -12.27 1.05 -16.99
CA GLY A 44 -13.19 1.88 -17.79
C GLY A 44 -13.14 3.33 -17.31
N LYS A 45 -13.23 4.29 -18.23
CA LYS A 45 -13.12 5.72 -17.90
C LYS A 45 -14.27 6.20 -17.02
N LEU A 46 -13.96 6.89 -15.95
CA LEU A 46 -14.91 7.59 -15.07
C LEU A 46 -15.32 8.93 -15.70
N ARG A 47 -16.12 8.88 -16.75
CA ARG A 47 -16.48 10.05 -17.57
C ARG A 47 -17.11 11.20 -16.77
N ALA A 48 -17.78 10.91 -15.68
CA ALA A 48 -18.30 11.92 -14.76
C ALA A 48 -17.17 12.77 -14.12
N TYR A 49 -15.98 12.22 -14.00
CA TYR A 49 -14.79 12.85 -13.43
C TYR A 49 -13.73 13.24 -14.47
N ARG A 50 -14.11 13.34 -15.76
CA ARG A 50 -13.19 13.64 -16.86
C ARG A 50 -12.43 14.97 -16.73
N ASN A 51 -12.94 15.91 -15.96
CA ASN A 51 -12.29 17.21 -15.72
C ASN A 51 -11.36 17.19 -14.50
N LEU A 52 -11.39 16.12 -13.69
CA LEU A 52 -10.56 15.94 -12.51
C LEU A 52 -9.45 14.89 -12.74
N LEU A 53 -9.74 13.89 -13.56
CA LEU A 53 -8.82 12.78 -13.84
C LEU A 53 -8.28 12.88 -15.26
N ALA A 54 -7.01 12.61 -15.44
CA ALA A 54 -6.35 12.64 -16.73
C ALA A 54 -6.98 11.67 -17.75
N ASN A 55 -6.67 11.88 -19.03
CA ASN A 55 -7.14 11.06 -20.13
C ASN A 55 -8.68 10.89 -20.19
N GLY A 56 -9.41 11.91 -19.72
CA GLY A 56 -10.87 11.91 -19.75
C GLY A 56 -11.51 10.95 -18.74
N GLY A 57 -10.91 10.78 -17.56
CA GLY A 57 -11.44 9.99 -16.44
C GLY A 57 -10.70 8.66 -16.22
N GLU A 58 -9.42 8.58 -16.56
CA GLU A 58 -8.59 7.39 -16.30
C GLU A 58 -8.30 7.26 -14.81
N PHE A 59 -8.53 6.06 -14.26
CA PHE A 59 -8.21 5.73 -12.87
C PHE A 59 -7.80 4.26 -12.77
N ASP A 60 -6.69 3.93 -13.41
CA ASP A 60 -6.18 2.57 -13.50
C ASP A 60 -5.54 2.09 -12.20
N ILE A 61 -5.43 0.77 -12.04
CA ILE A 61 -4.68 0.19 -10.94
C ILE A 61 -3.23 -0.02 -11.41
N PRO A 62 -2.22 0.45 -10.66
CA PRO A 62 -0.84 0.40 -11.10
C PRO A 62 -0.30 -1.02 -11.20
N GLU A 63 0.64 -1.20 -12.10
CA GLU A 63 1.51 -2.36 -12.11
C GLU A 63 2.29 -2.44 -10.79
N ARG A 64 2.49 -3.67 -10.29
CA ARG A 64 3.34 -3.92 -9.13
C ARG A 64 4.01 -5.27 -9.22
N TYR A 65 5.23 -5.34 -8.73
CA TYR A 65 6.01 -6.57 -8.66
C TYR A 65 6.92 -6.56 -7.44
N GLY A 66 7.31 -7.75 -7.01
CA GLY A 66 8.16 -7.88 -5.84
C GLY A 66 8.74 -9.27 -5.70
N VAL A 67 9.76 -9.34 -4.87
CA VAL A 67 10.42 -10.57 -4.47
C VAL A 67 10.56 -10.60 -2.95
N GLY A 68 10.62 -11.79 -2.40
CA GLY A 68 10.76 -11.97 -0.97
C GLY A 68 11.34 -13.32 -0.61
N LEU A 69 11.67 -13.46 0.65
CA LEU A 69 12.14 -14.70 1.23
C LEU A 69 11.49 -14.93 2.60
N ALA A 70 11.39 -16.19 2.98
CA ALA A 70 11.07 -16.63 4.33
C ALA A 70 12.13 -17.63 4.77
N TRP A 71 12.79 -17.33 5.89
CA TRP A 71 13.83 -18.15 6.49
C TRP A 71 13.36 -18.70 7.84
N ARG A 72 13.53 -20.00 8.03
CA ARG A 72 13.19 -20.72 9.26
C ARG A 72 14.46 -21.19 9.97
N PRO A 73 15.12 -20.34 10.78
CA PRO A 73 16.34 -20.74 11.50
C PRO A 73 16.08 -21.84 12.52
N THR A 74 14.86 -21.92 13.05
CA THR A 74 14.41 -22.98 13.96
C THR A 74 12.98 -23.42 13.57
N SER A 75 12.50 -24.51 14.17
CA SER A 75 11.12 -24.98 13.96
C SER A 75 10.06 -23.97 14.42
N SER A 76 10.39 -23.11 15.38
CA SER A 76 9.46 -22.15 15.99
C SER A 76 9.61 -20.70 15.49
N LEU A 77 10.62 -20.41 14.66
CA LEU A 77 10.91 -19.03 14.22
C LEU A 77 10.92 -18.90 12.72
N VAL A 78 10.21 -17.92 12.21
CA VAL A 78 10.25 -17.50 10.80
C VAL A 78 10.64 -16.04 10.73
N VAL A 79 11.64 -15.73 9.91
CA VAL A 79 11.98 -14.36 9.50
C VAL A 79 11.64 -14.22 8.04
N ALA A 80 10.85 -13.21 7.69
CA ALA A 80 10.47 -12.92 6.32
C ALA A 80 10.90 -11.51 5.93
N ALA A 81 11.37 -11.35 4.70
CA ALA A 81 11.69 -10.05 4.13
C ALA A 81 11.22 -9.99 2.67
N ASP A 82 10.75 -8.83 2.26
CA ASP A 82 10.35 -8.59 0.87
C ASP A 82 10.62 -7.16 0.42
N VAL A 83 10.78 -7.01 -0.90
CA VAL A 83 10.83 -5.71 -1.57
C VAL A 83 9.80 -5.72 -2.70
N MET A 84 8.99 -4.67 -2.75
CA MET A 84 7.94 -4.50 -3.76
C MET A 84 8.04 -3.13 -4.43
N ARG A 85 7.89 -3.10 -5.74
CA ARG A 85 7.75 -1.88 -6.54
C ARG A 85 6.28 -1.69 -6.91
N VAL A 86 5.78 -0.45 -6.79
CA VAL A 86 4.45 -0.01 -7.26
C VAL A 86 4.65 1.15 -8.20
N ASN A 87 4.20 1.02 -9.43
CA ASN A 87 4.45 1.97 -10.52
C ASN A 87 3.34 3.03 -10.62
N TRP A 88 3.15 3.82 -9.57
CA TRP A 88 2.23 4.97 -9.56
C TRP A 88 2.59 6.02 -10.63
N GLY A 89 3.90 6.22 -10.85
CA GLY A 89 4.43 7.18 -11.81
C GLY A 89 4.14 6.89 -13.29
N ASP A 90 3.55 5.73 -13.59
CA ASP A 90 3.18 5.32 -14.94
C ASP A 90 1.70 5.59 -15.26
N LEU A 91 0.98 6.24 -14.35
CA LEU A 91 -0.45 6.52 -14.43
C LEU A 91 -0.69 8.03 -14.39
N ASP A 92 -1.11 8.63 -15.49
CA ASP A 92 -1.22 10.08 -15.63
C ASP A 92 -2.08 10.73 -14.54
N SER A 93 -3.20 10.14 -14.16
CA SER A 93 -4.05 10.65 -13.07
C SER A 93 -3.36 10.67 -11.70
N PHE A 94 -2.31 9.86 -11.51
CA PHE A 94 -1.51 9.88 -10.28
C PHE A 94 -0.19 10.65 -10.45
N ALA A 95 0.44 10.53 -11.62
CA ALA A 95 1.79 11.02 -11.87
C ALA A 95 1.88 12.47 -12.36
N ASN A 96 0.85 12.94 -13.09
CA ASN A 96 0.89 14.27 -13.65
C ASN A 96 1.07 15.35 -12.57
N ALA A 97 1.82 16.40 -12.90
CA ALA A 97 2.01 17.53 -12.01
C ALA A 97 0.69 18.30 -11.82
N LEU A 98 0.55 18.97 -10.67
CA LEU A 98 -0.57 19.87 -10.38
C LEU A 98 -0.79 20.93 -11.47
N THR A 99 0.30 21.38 -12.11
CA THR A 99 0.29 22.44 -13.13
C THR A 99 0.16 21.90 -14.56
N ALA A 100 0.01 20.58 -14.75
CA ALA A 100 -0.18 20.00 -16.06
C ALA A 100 -1.56 20.36 -16.65
N PRO A 101 -1.73 20.35 -17.99
CA PRO A 101 -3.03 20.56 -18.62
C PRO A 101 -4.11 19.59 -18.14
N GLU A 102 -3.72 18.36 -17.87
CA GLU A 102 -4.51 17.33 -17.17
C GLU A 102 -3.80 17.02 -15.85
N PRO A 103 -4.15 17.69 -14.74
CA PRO A 103 -3.45 17.55 -13.48
C PRO A 103 -3.67 16.17 -12.85
N GLY A 104 -2.70 15.76 -12.06
CA GLY A 104 -2.73 14.56 -11.24
C GLY A 104 -2.14 14.84 -9.86
N PHE A 105 -2.00 13.82 -9.04
CA PHE A 105 -1.47 13.94 -7.68
C PHE A 105 0.05 14.20 -7.63
N GLY A 106 0.77 14.08 -8.75
CA GLY A 106 2.22 14.21 -8.82
C GLY A 106 2.96 13.09 -8.07
N TRP A 107 2.31 11.94 -7.93
CA TRP A 107 2.90 10.79 -7.23
C TRP A 107 4.00 10.14 -8.04
N ARG A 108 5.00 9.67 -7.32
CA ARG A 108 6.12 8.91 -7.87
C ARG A 108 5.92 7.43 -7.63
N SER A 109 6.49 6.62 -8.50
CA SER A 109 6.57 5.19 -8.25
C SER A 109 7.32 4.90 -6.95
N GLN A 110 6.84 3.89 -6.20
CA GLN A 110 7.30 3.61 -4.85
C GLN A 110 7.97 2.23 -4.76
N THR A 111 9.09 2.17 -4.05
CA THR A 111 9.66 0.91 -3.57
C THR A 111 9.37 0.79 -2.08
N VAL A 112 8.83 -0.35 -1.67
CA VAL A 112 8.51 -0.68 -0.27
C VAL A 112 9.34 -1.89 0.13
N SER A 113 10.08 -1.77 1.24
CA SER A 113 10.82 -2.88 1.86
C SER A 113 10.16 -3.25 3.17
N ARG A 114 10.07 -4.54 3.46
CA ARG A 114 9.45 -5.08 4.68
C ARG A 114 10.33 -6.17 5.28
N ILE A 115 10.32 -6.22 6.60
CA ILE A 115 10.88 -7.34 7.37
C ILE A 115 9.95 -7.66 8.53
N GLY A 116 9.73 -8.94 8.77
CA GLY A 116 8.88 -9.41 9.85
C GLY A 116 9.38 -10.71 10.45
N VAL A 117 8.94 -10.95 11.67
CA VAL A 117 9.25 -12.14 12.45
C VAL A 117 7.95 -12.74 12.95
N ALA A 118 7.83 -14.07 12.85
CA ALA A 118 6.80 -14.86 13.51
C ALA A 118 7.47 -15.87 14.41
N TRP A 119 7.06 -15.89 15.68
CA TRP A 119 7.59 -16.78 16.70
C TRP A 119 6.49 -17.58 17.37
N GLU A 120 6.56 -18.89 17.26
CA GLU A 120 5.74 -19.84 18.01
C GLU A 120 6.28 -19.92 19.44
N ALA A 121 5.84 -18.99 20.30
CA ALA A 121 6.29 -18.87 21.67
C ALA A 121 5.85 -20.07 22.54
N SER A 122 4.76 -20.73 22.15
CA SER A 122 4.29 -22.00 22.72
C SER A 122 3.39 -22.73 21.70
N PRO A 123 2.97 -23.98 21.98
CA PRO A 123 2.03 -24.70 21.10
C PRO A 123 0.68 -24.02 20.88
N VAL A 124 0.34 -23.04 21.72
CA VAL A 124 -0.93 -22.28 21.62
C VAL A 124 -0.77 -20.79 21.33
N LEU A 125 0.47 -20.27 21.31
CA LEU A 125 0.72 -18.84 21.16
C LEU A 125 1.75 -18.56 20.07
N THR A 126 1.35 -17.83 19.03
CA THR A 126 2.24 -17.28 18.03
C THR A 126 2.25 -15.75 18.13
N LEU A 127 3.43 -15.17 18.25
CA LEU A 127 3.68 -13.74 18.25
C LEU A 127 4.27 -13.31 16.90
N ARG A 128 3.91 -12.11 16.44
CA ARG A 128 4.41 -11.53 15.19
C ARG A 128 4.77 -10.08 15.38
N THR A 129 5.82 -9.65 14.72
CA THR A 129 6.17 -8.24 14.63
C THR A 129 6.78 -7.96 13.26
N GLY A 130 6.70 -6.72 12.81
CA GLY A 130 7.30 -6.33 11.53
C GLY A 130 7.41 -4.82 11.39
N VAL A 131 8.31 -4.44 10.50
CA VAL A 131 8.51 -3.05 10.08
C VAL A 131 8.49 -2.98 8.57
N SER A 132 8.04 -1.84 8.04
CA SER A 132 8.15 -1.54 6.62
C SER A 132 8.57 -0.10 6.40
N HIS A 133 9.31 0.13 5.33
CA HIS A 133 9.69 1.45 4.83
C HIS A 133 9.32 1.57 3.37
N GLY A 134 8.58 2.62 3.01
CA GLY A 134 8.23 2.99 1.64
C GLY A 134 8.85 4.31 1.26
N GLN A 135 9.34 4.43 0.03
CA GLN A 135 9.80 5.72 -0.50
C GLN A 135 8.65 6.73 -0.50
N GLN A 136 8.95 8.01 -0.23
CA GLN A 136 7.95 9.08 -0.35
C GLN A 136 7.46 9.20 -1.79
N ILE A 137 6.14 9.11 -1.96
CA ILE A 137 5.50 9.23 -3.28
C ILE A 137 5.03 10.65 -3.57
N VAL A 138 4.67 11.42 -2.54
CA VAL A 138 4.21 12.81 -2.66
C VAL A 138 5.38 13.72 -2.95
N SER A 139 5.30 14.52 -4.00
CA SER A 139 6.30 15.56 -4.28
C SER A 139 5.89 16.88 -3.64
N ARG A 140 6.87 17.67 -3.20
CA ARG A 140 6.63 18.97 -2.55
C ARG A 140 5.89 19.96 -3.45
N GLU A 141 6.13 19.91 -4.75
CA GLU A 141 5.53 20.80 -5.74
C GLU A 141 4.04 20.48 -5.99
N ASN A 142 3.61 19.26 -5.65
CA ASN A 142 2.25 18.77 -5.89
C ASN A 142 1.44 18.53 -4.60
N ALA A 143 1.97 18.91 -3.43
CA ALA A 143 1.36 18.62 -2.13
C ALA A 143 -0.07 19.14 -1.95
N THR A 144 -0.51 20.12 -2.74
CA THR A 144 -1.88 20.68 -2.65
C THR A 144 -2.95 19.64 -2.92
N LEU A 145 -2.79 18.77 -3.92
CA LEU A 145 -3.77 17.72 -4.24
C LEU A 145 -3.78 16.58 -3.22
N ASP A 146 -2.68 16.39 -2.48
CA ASP A 146 -2.60 15.35 -1.46
C ASP A 146 -3.46 15.60 -0.22
N TYR A 147 -4.07 16.79 -0.08
CA TYR A 147 -5.16 16.99 0.88
C TYR A 147 -6.36 16.08 0.61
N LEU A 148 -6.60 15.72 -0.66
CA LEU A 148 -7.71 14.83 -1.04
C LEU A 148 -7.39 13.37 -0.77
N ALA A 149 -6.11 13.01 -0.81
CA ALA A 149 -5.62 11.66 -0.60
C ALA A 149 -4.25 11.68 0.11
N PRO A 150 -4.20 11.99 1.42
CA PRO A 150 -2.94 12.05 2.15
C PRO A 150 -2.29 10.66 2.24
N VAL A 151 -1.10 10.51 1.67
CA VAL A 151 -0.34 9.24 1.60
C VAL A 151 1.11 9.46 2.01
N THR A 152 1.32 10.30 3.02
CA THR A 152 2.64 10.70 3.48
C THR A 152 3.40 9.67 4.32
N PRO A 153 2.77 8.73 5.07
CA PRO A 153 3.50 7.78 5.90
C PRO A 153 4.45 6.89 5.10
N GLN A 154 5.69 6.85 5.53
CA GLN A 154 6.73 6.00 4.94
C GLN A 154 7.02 4.77 5.80
N ASP A 155 6.99 4.94 7.12
CA ASP A 155 7.39 3.93 8.08
C ASP A 155 6.18 3.35 8.81
N HIS A 156 6.15 2.02 8.90
CA HIS A 156 5.11 1.29 9.60
C HIS A 156 5.71 0.29 10.58
N PHE A 157 5.02 0.08 11.68
CA PHE A 157 5.30 -0.93 12.67
C PHE A 157 4.06 -1.78 12.93
N THR A 158 4.23 -3.08 13.08
CA THR A 158 3.14 -4.01 13.34
C THR A 158 3.44 -4.95 14.48
N LEU A 159 2.42 -5.27 15.26
CA LEU A 159 2.41 -6.33 16.27
C LEU A 159 1.22 -7.24 16.04
N GLY A 160 1.36 -8.51 16.31
CA GLY A 160 0.27 -9.47 16.23
C GLY A 160 0.46 -10.64 17.20
N ALA A 161 -0.64 -11.18 17.66
CA ALA A 161 -0.68 -12.39 18.47
C ALA A 161 -1.82 -13.28 17.99
N THR A 162 -1.57 -14.58 17.90
CA THR A 162 -2.59 -15.60 17.67
C THR A 162 -2.55 -16.58 18.82
N TYR A 163 -3.71 -16.78 19.45
CA TYR A 163 -3.87 -17.73 20.55
C TYR A 163 -4.85 -18.83 20.16
N ALA A 164 -4.42 -20.09 20.22
CA ALA A 164 -5.28 -21.26 20.01
C ALA A 164 -6.05 -21.52 21.30
N LEU A 165 -7.34 -21.17 21.32
CA LEU A 165 -8.26 -21.45 22.44
C LEU A 165 -8.46 -22.94 22.62
N ASN A 166 -8.53 -23.67 21.53
CA ASN A 166 -8.61 -25.13 21.44
C ASN A 166 -8.15 -25.57 20.03
N ARG A 167 -8.27 -26.87 19.73
CA ARG A 167 -7.83 -27.43 18.41
C ARG A 167 -8.62 -26.88 17.22
N GLN A 168 -9.80 -26.32 17.45
CA GLN A 168 -10.71 -25.85 16.39
C GLN A 168 -10.82 -24.32 16.34
N THR A 169 -10.39 -23.60 17.39
CA THR A 169 -10.65 -22.17 17.50
C THR A 169 -9.35 -21.41 17.78
N GLU A 170 -9.06 -20.43 16.94
CA GLU A 170 -7.94 -19.51 17.12
C GLU A 170 -8.47 -18.07 17.17
N LEU A 171 -7.95 -17.29 18.10
CA LEU A 171 -8.16 -15.84 18.22
C LEU A 171 -6.88 -15.12 17.80
N SER A 172 -6.99 -14.17 16.87
CA SER A 172 -5.89 -13.31 16.50
C SER A 172 -6.21 -11.85 16.80
N LEU A 173 -5.20 -11.14 17.33
CA LEU A 173 -5.22 -9.71 17.55
C LEU A 173 -4.06 -9.07 16.79
N MET A 174 -4.27 -7.89 16.26
CA MET A 174 -3.22 -7.10 15.62
C MET A 174 -3.30 -5.63 15.98
N TYR A 175 -2.14 -5.01 15.99
CA TYR A 175 -1.96 -3.58 16.04
C TYR A 175 -0.98 -3.17 14.96
N ALA A 176 -1.27 -2.07 14.26
CA ALA A 176 -0.34 -1.46 13.32
C ALA A 176 -0.32 0.06 13.51
N ARG A 177 0.84 0.66 13.28
CA ARG A 177 1.05 2.10 13.29
C ARG A 177 1.78 2.51 12.03
N ALA A 178 1.22 3.52 11.31
CA ALA A 178 1.94 4.32 10.35
C ALA A 178 2.42 5.60 11.04
N PHE A 179 3.72 5.85 10.98
CA PHE A 179 4.32 7.04 11.59
C PHE A 179 4.08 8.24 10.70
N GLY A 180 3.77 9.37 11.32
CA GLY A 180 3.59 10.63 10.61
C GLY A 180 4.85 11.04 9.85
N SER A 181 4.63 11.55 8.64
CA SER A 181 5.66 12.15 7.81
C SER A 181 5.06 13.39 7.14
N GLU A 182 5.61 14.55 7.49
CA GLU A 182 5.14 15.83 6.96
C GLU A 182 5.80 16.12 5.60
N VAL A 183 4.98 16.47 4.62
CA VAL A 183 5.43 17.02 3.34
C VAL A 183 5.04 18.49 3.28
N ARG A 184 6.04 19.36 3.34
CA ARG A 184 5.85 20.82 3.16
C ARG A 184 5.94 21.16 1.69
N GLY A 185 4.86 21.75 1.18
CA GLY A 185 4.75 22.19 -0.20
C GLY A 185 5.78 23.25 -0.58
N SER A 186 6.14 23.26 -1.86
CA SER A 186 7.01 24.27 -2.47
C SER A 186 6.48 24.67 -3.86
N GLY A 187 6.99 25.76 -4.44
CA GLY A 187 6.52 26.23 -5.73
C GLY A 187 5.01 26.47 -5.78
N PRO A 188 4.26 25.77 -6.65
CA PRO A 188 2.79 25.89 -6.75
C PRO A 188 2.06 25.49 -5.49
N SER A 189 2.67 24.67 -4.63
CA SER A 189 2.11 24.21 -3.35
C SER A 189 2.68 24.94 -2.14
N THR A 190 3.31 26.11 -2.31
CA THR A 190 3.84 26.92 -1.20
C THR A 190 2.74 27.26 -0.20
N GLY A 191 3.01 27.11 1.09
CA GLY A 191 2.07 27.36 2.17
C GLY A 191 1.19 26.16 2.55
N VAL A 192 1.30 25.04 1.83
CA VAL A 192 0.63 23.79 2.12
C VAL A 192 1.56 22.88 2.92
N ALA A 193 1.02 22.20 3.95
CA ALA A 193 1.70 21.10 4.63
C ALA A 193 0.72 19.95 4.79
N VAL A 194 1.14 18.75 4.43
CA VAL A 194 0.35 17.52 4.55
C VAL A 194 1.10 16.56 5.45
N ASP A 195 0.47 16.15 6.54
CA ASP A 195 0.95 15.11 7.45
C ASP A 195 -0.15 14.10 7.70
N MET A 196 0.23 12.83 7.81
CA MET A 196 -0.69 11.75 8.13
C MET A 196 -0.02 10.73 9.03
N SER A 197 -0.71 10.33 10.07
CA SER A 197 -0.37 9.15 10.87
C SER A 197 -1.62 8.29 11.07
N GLN A 198 -1.43 6.99 11.24
CA GLN A 198 -2.56 6.07 11.39
C GLN A 198 -2.27 5.00 12.44
N HIS A 199 -3.35 4.54 13.08
CA HIS A 199 -3.36 3.40 13.98
C HIS A 199 -4.45 2.43 13.53
N TRP A 200 -4.11 1.15 13.47
CA TRP A 200 -5.09 0.08 13.19
C TRP A 200 -5.07 -0.93 14.31
N VAL A 201 -6.25 -1.36 14.71
CA VAL A 201 -6.47 -2.49 15.60
C VAL A 201 -7.38 -3.46 14.87
N GLY A 202 -7.05 -4.73 14.90
CA GLY A 202 -7.86 -5.78 14.29
C GLY A 202 -7.96 -7.00 15.19
N ALA A 203 -9.09 -7.68 15.09
CA ALA A 203 -9.31 -8.96 15.72
C ALA A 203 -9.96 -9.92 14.73
N SER A 204 -9.58 -11.19 14.77
CA SER A 204 -10.22 -12.24 13.97
C SER A 204 -10.32 -13.55 14.74
N VAL A 205 -11.34 -14.33 14.43
CA VAL A 205 -11.54 -15.68 14.94
C VAL A 205 -11.49 -16.64 13.74
N ALA A 206 -10.66 -17.66 13.82
CA ALA A 206 -10.61 -18.75 12.85
C ALA A 206 -11.23 -20.03 13.46
N LEU A 207 -12.11 -20.66 12.71
CA LEU A 207 -12.72 -21.94 13.06
C LEU A 207 -12.22 -23.01 12.08
N LYS A 208 -11.71 -24.11 12.60
CA LYS A 208 -11.24 -25.29 11.84
C LYS A 208 -12.26 -26.42 12.06
N TRP A 209 -12.76 -27.00 11.01
CA TRP A 209 -13.69 -28.15 11.03
C TRP A 209 -13.06 -29.37 10.36
#